data_f4ec8d4ffac3d3eb521d82b25c0c493c
#
_entry.id   f4ec8d4ffac3d3eb521d82b25c0c493c
#
_cell.length_a   1.000
_cell.length_b   1.000
_cell.length_c   1.000
_cell.angle_alpha   90.00
_cell.angle_beta   90.00
_cell.angle_gamma   90.00
#
_symmetry.space_group_name_H-M   'P 1'
#
loop_
_entity.id
_entity.type
_entity.pdbx_description
1 polymer ?
#
loop_
_entity_poly.entity_id
_entity_poly.type
_entity_poly.pdbx_seq_one_letter_code
_entity_poly.pdbx_strand_id
1 'polypeptide(L)'
;MEKQISFVNLYTITINMYEHQTTVRVRYAETDPMNVVYYGNYAQYLEVGRVESFRALGFSYKKIEELGIMLPVVELNIKYLRPARYDDLLTIKSQIRKLPNDHRIVFDQEIYNEEGKLLTVGMVKLYFMDEKLGNRASMPPLMFEKLSVYFS
;
A
#
# COMPACT_ATOMS: atom_id res chain seq x y z
N MET A 1 15.45 14.06 51.65
CA MET A 1 15.45 12.85 50.76
C MET A 1 14.81 13.23 49.43
N GLU A 2 15.62 13.68 48.51
CA GLU A 2 15.16 14.03 47.15
C GLU A 2 15.04 12.73 46.33
N LYS A 3 13.82 12.49 45.83
CA LYS A 3 13.60 11.42 44.83
C LYS A 3 14.10 11.91 43.49
N GLN A 4 15.22 11.36 43.03
CA GLN A 4 15.65 11.48 41.64
C GLN A 4 14.59 10.80 40.76
N ILE A 5 13.88 11.62 39.96
CA ILE A 5 13.03 11.13 38.88
C ILE A 5 13.96 10.86 37.71
N SER A 6 14.19 9.57 37.45
CA SER A 6 14.89 9.10 36.27
C SER A 6 14.04 9.40 35.04
N PHE A 7 14.50 10.32 34.20
CA PHE A 7 13.92 10.52 32.88
C PHE A 7 14.29 9.32 32.01
N VAL A 8 13.32 8.45 31.76
CA VAL A 8 13.44 7.45 30.73
C VAL A 8 13.43 8.17 29.40
N ASN A 9 14.55 8.22 28.70
CA ASN A 9 14.64 8.69 27.33
C ASN A 9 13.83 7.73 26.46
N LEU A 10 12.59 8.10 26.16
CA LEU A 10 11.80 7.50 25.12
C LEU A 10 12.46 7.88 23.78
N TYR A 11 13.32 7.01 23.28
CA TYR A 11 13.76 7.10 21.90
C TYR A 11 12.53 6.87 21.01
N THR A 12 12.00 7.95 20.46
CA THR A 12 11.00 7.88 19.40
C THR A 12 11.72 7.26 18.20
N ILE A 13 11.49 5.97 17.95
CA ILE A 13 11.95 5.33 16.71
C ILE A 13 11.14 5.96 15.59
N THR A 14 11.73 6.91 14.88
CA THR A 14 11.14 7.46 13.66
C THR A 14 11.26 6.37 12.60
N ILE A 15 10.15 5.69 12.31
CA ILE A 15 10.11 4.74 11.19
C ILE A 15 9.96 5.57 9.92
N ASN A 16 11.04 5.71 9.18
CA ASN A 16 11.04 6.41 7.90
C ASN A 16 10.40 5.50 6.85
N MET A 17 9.14 5.79 6.50
CA MET A 17 8.39 5.08 5.47
C MET A 17 7.27 5.96 4.94
N TYR A 18 6.80 5.68 3.74
CA TYR A 18 5.59 6.27 3.22
C TYR A 18 4.38 5.42 3.58
N GLU A 19 3.34 6.04 4.11
CA GLU A 19 2.08 5.38 4.44
C GLU A 19 0.89 6.21 3.95
N HIS A 20 -0.10 5.53 3.42
CA HIS A 20 -1.38 6.13 3.03
C HIS A 20 -2.53 5.18 3.37
N GLN A 21 -3.66 5.75 3.74
CA GLN A 21 -4.88 5.00 4.03
C GLN A 21 -6.01 5.48 3.13
N THR A 22 -6.80 4.53 2.64
CA THR A 22 -8.03 4.80 1.91
C THR A 22 -9.12 3.83 2.33
N THR A 23 -10.36 4.10 1.98
CA THR A 23 -11.49 3.25 2.33
C THR A 23 -12.18 2.69 1.09
N VAL A 24 -12.73 1.49 1.24
CA VAL A 24 -13.55 0.83 0.22
C VAL A 24 -14.78 0.23 0.89
N ARG A 25 -15.97 0.47 0.33
CA ARG A 25 -17.20 -0.20 0.74
C ARG A 25 -17.33 -1.52 -0.02
N VAL A 26 -17.50 -2.62 0.70
CA VAL A 26 -17.75 -3.93 0.09
C VAL A 26 -19.11 -3.93 -0.62
N ARG A 27 -19.10 -4.25 -1.90
CA ARG A 27 -20.30 -4.34 -2.74
C ARG A 27 -20.87 -5.75 -2.72
N TYR A 28 -22.18 -5.86 -2.93
CA TYR A 28 -22.86 -7.14 -2.96
C TYR A 28 -22.23 -8.13 -3.96
N ALA A 29 -21.89 -7.62 -5.16
CA ALA A 29 -21.28 -8.43 -6.22
C ALA A 29 -19.88 -8.99 -5.87
N GLU A 30 -19.26 -8.53 -4.78
CA GLU A 30 -17.94 -8.98 -4.34
C GLU A 30 -18.01 -10.14 -3.35
N THR A 31 -19.21 -10.54 -2.93
CA THR A 31 -19.45 -11.63 -1.99
C THR A 31 -19.75 -12.96 -2.71
N ASP A 32 -19.52 -14.05 -2.00
CA ASP A 32 -19.72 -15.41 -2.48
C ASP A 32 -20.89 -16.11 -1.73
N PRO A 33 -21.24 -17.38 -2.08
CA PRO A 33 -22.31 -18.12 -1.39
C PRO A 33 -22.10 -18.32 0.11
N MET A 34 -20.89 -18.14 0.64
CA MET A 34 -20.61 -18.18 2.07
C MET A 34 -20.90 -16.84 2.78
N ASN A 35 -21.45 -15.86 2.07
CA ASN A 35 -21.75 -14.50 2.55
C ASN A 35 -20.52 -13.71 3.02
N VAL A 36 -19.36 -13.99 2.44
CA VAL A 36 -18.11 -13.26 2.68
C VAL A 36 -17.55 -12.77 1.36
N VAL A 37 -16.67 -11.81 1.42
CA VAL A 37 -15.94 -11.37 0.22
C VAL A 37 -15.18 -12.56 -0.36
N TYR A 38 -15.41 -12.80 -1.67
CA TYR A 38 -14.67 -13.80 -2.42
C TYR A 38 -13.18 -13.51 -2.37
N TYR A 39 -12.38 -14.52 -2.04
CA TYR A 39 -10.94 -14.31 -1.76
C TYR A 39 -10.17 -13.62 -2.91
N GLY A 40 -10.56 -13.85 -4.16
CA GLY A 40 -9.94 -13.22 -5.33
C GLY A 40 -10.16 -11.70 -5.41
N ASN A 41 -11.16 -11.16 -4.74
CA ASN A 41 -11.47 -9.73 -4.77
C ASN A 41 -10.53 -8.90 -3.89
N TYR A 42 -9.81 -9.50 -2.97
CA TYR A 42 -8.87 -8.75 -2.11
C TYR A 42 -7.72 -8.13 -2.89
N ALA A 43 -7.29 -8.77 -3.98
CA ALA A 43 -6.30 -8.19 -4.88
C ALA A 43 -6.76 -6.83 -5.45
N GLN A 44 -8.05 -6.67 -5.74
CA GLN A 44 -8.63 -5.41 -6.21
C GLN A 44 -8.63 -4.34 -5.11
N TYR A 45 -8.92 -4.71 -3.85
CA TYR A 45 -8.84 -3.77 -2.73
C TYR A 45 -7.40 -3.28 -2.51
N LEU A 46 -6.44 -4.18 -2.59
CA LEU A 46 -5.03 -3.81 -2.50
C LEU A 46 -4.62 -2.87 -3.64
N GLU A 47 -5.13 -3.09 -4.85
CA GLU A 47 -4.90 -2.20 -5.99
C GLU A 47 -5.44 -0.80 -5.71
N VAL A 48 -6.68 -0.68 -5.22
CA VAL A 48 -7.26 0.62 -4.84
C VAL A 48 -6.36 1.33 -3.83
N GLY A 49 -5.88 0.62 -2.81
CA GLY A 49 -4.94 1.18 -1.82
C GLY A 49 -3.68 1.75 -2.46
N ARG A 50 -3.05 1.03 -3.38
CA ARG A 50 -1.84 1.49 -4.09
C ARG A 50 -2.11 2.68 -5.00
N VAL A 51 -3.18 2.60 -5.78
CA VAL A 51 -3.57 3.69 -6.70
C VAL A 51 -3.80 4.99 -5.95
N GLU A 52 -4.55 4.93 -4.85
CA GLU A 52 -4.83 6.11 -4.04
C GLU A 52 -3.58 6.62 -3.31
N SER A 53 -2.68 5.73 -2.91
CA SER A 53 -1.40 6.14 -2.31
C SER A 53 -0.51 6.91 -3.29
N PHE A 54 -0.45 6.50 -4.55
CA PHE A 54 0.25 7.26 -5.59
C PHE A 54 -0.47 8.57 -5.91
N ARG A 55 -1.79 8.56 -5.96
CA ARG A 55 -2.58 9.77 -6.20
C ARG A 55 -2.32 10.83 -5.12
N ALA A 56 -2.22 10.41 -3.87
CA ALA A 56 -1.89 11.29 -2.74
C ALA A 56 -0.49 11.92 -2.87
N LEU A 57 0.45 11.23 -3.53
CA LEU A 57 1.77 11.78 -3.88
C LEU A 57 1.75 12.71 -5.11
N GLY A 58 0.59 12.84 -5.77
CA GLY A 58 0.43 13.64 -6.99
C GLY A 58 0.58 12.84 -8.29
N PHE A 59 0.59 11.50 -8.23
CA PHE A 59 0.72 10.63 -9.40
C PHE A 59 -0.47 9.68 -9.53
N SER A 60 -1.39 9.97 -10.45
CA SER A 60 -2.32 8.94 -10.92
C SER A 60 -1.58 7.92 -11.79
N TYR A 61 -2.12 6.70 -11.93
CA TYR A 61 -1.56 5.73 -12.89
C TYR A 61 -1.52 6.29 -14.31
N LYS A 62 -2.54 7.04 -14.71
CA LYS A 62 -2.57 7.75 -15.99
C LYS A 62 -1.36 8.67 -16.16
N LYS A 63 -1.00 9.44 -15.12
CA LYS A 63 0.16 10.32 -15.15
C LYS A 63 1.49 9.56 -15.23
N ILE A 64 1.57 8.41 -14.57
CA ILE A 64 2.75 7.52 -14.65
C ILE A 64 2.88 6.97 -16.08
N GLU A 65 1.78 6.52 -16.68
CA GLU A 65 1.75 6.08 -18.08
C GLU A 65 2.16 7.19 -19.05
N GLU A 66 1.72 8.43 -18.84
CA GLU A 66 2.14 9.60 -19.61
C GLU A 66 3.65 9.85 -19.55
N LEU A 67 4.32 9.41 -18.48
CA LEU A 67 5.78 9.41 -18.33
C LEU A 67 6.46 8.25 -19.07
N GLY A 68 5.69 7.39 -19.75
CA GLY A 68 6.18 6.23 -20.48
C GLY A 68 6.55 5.04 -19.58
N ILE A 69 6.00 4.97 -18.38
CA ILE A 69 6.26 3.92 -17.38
C ILE A 69 5.03 3.09 -17.13
N MET A 70 5.19 1.77 -17.18
CA MET A 70 4.21 0.78 -16.73
C MET A 70 4.65 0.20 -15.39
N LEU A 71 3.67 -0.24 -14.59
CA LEU A 71 3.87 -0.86 -13.27
C LEU A 71 3.18 -2.24 -13.21
N PRO A 72 3.69 -3.25 -13.91
CA PRO A 72 3.15 -4.59 -13.79
C PRO A 72 3.40 -5.17 -12.39
N VAL A 73 2.41 -5.89 -11.88
CA VAL A 73 2.56 -6.70 -10.68
C VAL A 73 3.33 -7.97 -11.04
N VAL A 74 4.41 -8.22 -10.32
CA VAL A 74 5.27 -9.40 -10.54
C VAL A 74 5.20 -10.40 -9.39
N GLU A 75 4.71 -9.97 -8.23
CA GLU A 75 4.52 -10.84 -7.08
C GLU A 75 3.37 -10.32 -6.22
N LEU A 76 2.51 -11.22 -5.80
CA LEU A 76 1.41 -10.94 -4.89
C LEU A 76 1.37 -12.04 -3.82
N ASN A 77 1.41 -11.64 -2.56
CA ASN A 77 1.22 -12.53 -1.43
C ASN A 77 0.10 -11.98 -0.55
N ILE A 78 -0.91 -12.78 -0.28
CA ILE A 78 -2.04 -12.39 0.56
C ILE A 78 -2.26 -13.45 1.63
N LYS A 79 -2.37 -13.00 2.88
CA LYS A 79 -2.77 -13.82 4.02
C LYS A 79 -4.14 -13.34 4.52
N TYR A 80 -5.09 -14.27 4.53
CA TYR A 80 -6.46 -14.02 4.98
C TYR A 80 -6.58 -14.42 6.45
N LEU A 81 -6.87 -13.46 7.31
CA LEU A 81 -6.97 -13.67 8.77
C LEU A 81 -8.43 -13.75 9.21
N ARG A 82 -9.29 -12.87 8.68
CA ARG A 82 -10.73 -12.79 8.95
C ARG A 82 -11.46 -12.34 7.69
N PRO A 83 -12.70 -12.80 7.48
CA PRO A 83 -13.48 -12.41 6.32
C PRO A 83 -14.01 -10.97 6.44
N ALA A 84 -14.09 -10.28 5.31
CA ALA A 84 -14.94 -9.11 5.12
C ALA A 84 -16.32 -9.56 4.62
N ARG A 85 -17.34 -8.75 4.88
CA ARG A 85 -18.74 -9.04 4.53
C ARG A 85 -19.33 -7.90 3.70
N TYR A 86 -20.47 -8.17 3.08
CA TYR A 86 -21.23 -7.16 2.37
C TYR A 86 -21.47 -5.92 3.26
N ASP A 87 -21.32 -4.76 2.64
CA ASP A 87 -21.49 -3.43 3.24
C ASP A 87 -20.46 -3.03 4.31
N ASP A 88 -19.47 -3.86 4.59
CA ASP A 88 -18.33 -3.44 5.42
C ASP A 88 -17.60 -2.26 4.77
N LEU A 89 -17.27 -1.25 5.57
CA LEU A 89 -16.33 -0.20 5.17
C LEU A 89 -14.93 -0.62 5.57
N LEU A 90 -14.13 -0.98 4.57
CA LEU A 90 -12.76 -1.43 4.77
C LEU A 90 -11.80 -0.25 4.74
N THR A 91 -10.82 -0.23 5.63
CA THR A 91 -9.66 0.66 5.56
C THR A 91 -8.48 -0.12 5.01
N ILE A 92 -7.91 0.37 3.92
CA ILE A 92 -6.73 -0.20 3.28
C ILE A 92 -5.55 0.71 3.61
N LYS A 93 -4.61 0.17 4.35
CA LYS A 93 -3.37 0.82 4.72
C LYS A 93 -2.27 0.33 3.80
N SER A 94 -1.64 1.23 3.07
CA SER A 94 -0.58 0.93 2.12
C SER A 94 0.71 1.58 2.56
N GLN A 95 1.79 0.80 2.63
CA GLN A 95 3.09 1.24 3.11
C GLN A 95 4.18 0.92 2.09
N ILE A 96 5.06 1.89 1.86
CA ILE A 96 6.35 1.66 1.20
C ILE A 96 7.41 1.82 2.30
N ARG A 97 8.00 0.69 2.71
CA ARG A 97 8.94 0.66 3.84
C ARG A 97 10.37 0.95 3.42
N LYS A 98 10.67 0.82 2.13
CA LYS A 98 12.00 1.03 1.59
C LYS A 98 11.91 1.86 0.32
N LEU A 99 12.66 2.95 0.30
CA LEU A 99 12.75 3.79 -0.91
C LEU A 99 13.30 2.95 -2.08
N PRO A 100 12.59 2.87 -3.21
CA PRO A 100 13.09 2.15 -4.37
C PRO A 100 14.42 2.71 -4.87
N ASN A 101 15.39 1.84 -5.08
CA ASN A 101 16.71 2.19 -5.62
C ASN A 101 17.04 1.45 -6.93
N ASP A 102 16.10 0.67 -7.42
CA ASP A 102 16.17 -0.05 -8.68
C ASP A 102 14.79 -0.09 -9.37
N HIS A 103 14.56 -1.08 -10.22
CA HIS A 103 13.31 -1.24 -10.96
C HIS A 103 12.14 -1.79 -10.13
N ARG A 104 12.32 -2.05 -8.83
CA ARG A 104 11.32 -2.67 -7.96
C ARG A 104 10.69 -1.66 -7.01
N ILE A 105 9.39 -1.79 -6.79
CA ILE A 105 8.67 -1.15 -5.69
C ILE A 105 7.83 -2.19 -4.97
N VAL A 106 7.87 -2.17 -3.65
CA VAL A 106 7.13 -3.10 -2.79
C VAL A 106 6.17 -2.33 -1.91
N PHE A 107 4.92 -2.77 -1.92
CA PHE A 107 3.90 -2.32 -0.98
C PHE A 107 3.61 -3.41 0.04
N ASP A 108 3.69 -3.06 1.30
CA ASP A 108 3.09 -3.83 2.39
C ASP A 108 1.72 -3.23 2.69
N GLN A 109 0.69 -4.06 2.70
CA GLN A 109 -0.69 -3.57 2.82
C GLN A 109 -1.46 -4.37 3.87
N GLU A 110 -2.33 -3.67 4.56
CA GLU A 110 -3.20 -4.23 5.59
C GLU A 110 -4.63 -3.77 5.32
N ILE A 111 -5.60 -4.66 5.53
CA ILE A 111 -7.02 -4.35 5.40
C ILE A 111 -7.68 -4.54 6.76
N TYR A 112 -8.36 -3.50 7.22
CA TYR A 112 -9.09 -3.45 8.48
C TYR A 112 -10.57 -3.25 8.24
N ASN A 113 -11.41 -3.79 9.14
CA ASN A 113 -12.84 -3.46 9.16
C ASN A 113 -13.13 -2.22 10.01
N GLU A 114 -14.41 -1.83 10.11
CA GLU A 114 -14.85 -0.66 10.87
C GLU A 114 -14.59 -0.76 12.37
N GLU A 115 -14.45 -1.98 12.90
CA GLU A 115 -14.11 -2.23 14.31
C GLU A 115 -12.60 -2.18 14.57
N GLY A 116 -11.79 -1.86 13.54
CA GLY A 116 -10.35 -1.84 13.63
C GLY A 116 -9.68 -3.21 13.67
N LYS A 117 -10.41 -4.27 13.32
CA LYS A 117 -9.85 -5.64 13.25
C LYS A 117 -9.08 -5.84 11.95
N LEU A 118 -7.88 -6.35 12.04
CA LEU A 118 -7.07 -6.75 10.90
C LEU A 118 -7.68 -7.97 10.22
N LEU A 119 -8.07 -7.82 8.97
CA LEU A 119 -8.69 -8.87 8.16
C LEU A 119 -7.69 -9.56 7.24
N THR A 120 -6.79 -8.80 6.63
CA THR A 120 -5.91 -9.29 5.57
C THR A 120 -4.58 -8.56 5.62
N VAL A 121 -3.51 -9.29 5.37
CA VAL A 121 -2.17 -8.75 5.16
C VAL A 121 -1.72 -9.11 3.76
N GLY A 122 -1.23 -8.14 3.00
CA GLY A 122 -0.76 -8.33 1.65
C GLY A 122 0.63 -7.75 1.41
N MET A 123 1.36 -8.34 0.50
CA MET A 123 2.58 -7.80 -0.08
C MET A 123 2.45 -7.82 -1.59
N VAL A 124 2.72 -6.69 -2.22
CA VAL A 124 2.67 -6.56 -3.68
C VAL A 124 3.98 -5.97 -4.16
N LYS A 125 4.62 -6.65 -5.11
CA LYS A 125 5.81 -6.17 -5.79
C LYS A 125 5.47 -5.83 -7.22
N LEU A 126 5.86 -4.63 -7.65
CA LEU A 126 5.72 -4.16 -9.03
C LEU A 126 7.09 -3.81 -9.59
N TYR A 127 7.20 -3.86 -10.91
CA TYR A 127 8.37 -3.35 -11.61
C TYR A 127 8.04 -2.06 -12.33
N PHE A 128 9.00 -1.12 -12.29
CA PHE A 128 9.02 -0.02 -13.25
C PHE A 128 9.51 -0.55 -14.59
N MET A 129 8.71 -0.37 -15.63
CA MET A 129 9.01 -0.83 -16.97
C MET A 129 8.87 0.32 -17.96
N ASP A 130 9.80 0.45 -18.88
CA ASP A 130 9.66 1.34 -20.02
C ASP A 130 8.58 0.78 -20.96
N GLU A 131 7.56 1.57 -21.25
CA GLU A 131 6.41 1.13 -22.06
C GLU A 131 6.80 0.81 -23.49
N LYS A 132 7.70 1.60 -24.08
CA LYS A 132 8.10 1.46 -25.48
C LYS A 132 9.14 0.37 -25.70
N LEU A 133 10.11 0.27 -24.80
CA LEU A 133 11.22 -0.67 -24.92
C LEU A 133 10.92 -2.02 -24.27
N GLY A 134 9.93 -2.09 -23.35
CA GLY A 134 9.64 -3.28 -22.59
C GLY A 134 10.74 -3.70 -21.61
N ASN A 135 11.67 -2.81 -21.32
CA ASN A 135 12.79 -3.03 -20.42
C ASN A 135 12.48 -2.54 -19.02
N ARG A 136 13.17 -3.08 -18.01
CA ARG A 136 13.16 -2.56 -16.67
C ARG A 136 13.65 -1.12 -16.64
N ALA A 137 12.97 -0.28 -15.87
CA ALA A 137 13.30 1.12 -15.70
C ALA A 137 13.48 1.46 -14.22
N SER A 138 14.00 2.62 -13.93
CA SER A 138 13.99 3.17 -12.58
C SER A 138 12.72 3.98 -12.34
N MET A 139 12.41 4.24 -11.06
CA MET A 139 11.35 5.18 -10.70
C MET A 139 11.61 6.54 -11.40
N PRO A 140 10.57 7.16 -12.00
CA PRO A 140 10.70 8.48 -12.56
C PRO A 140 11.26 9.48 -11.54
N PRO A 141 12.20 10.37 -11.92
CA PRO A 141 12.86 11.29 -10.98
C PRO A 141 11.89 12.13 -10.15
N LEU A 142 10.81 12.59 -10.76
CA LEU A 142 9.80 13.39 -10.06
C LEU A 142 9.05 12.59 -9.00
N MET A 143 8.78 11.29 -9.24
CA MET A 143 8.20 10.40 -8.22
C MET A 143 9.19 10.16 -7.09
N PHE A 144 10.46 9.94 -7.43
CA PHE A 144 11.52 9.73 -6.45
C PHE A 144 11.65 10.95 -5.53
N GLU A 145 11.66 12.16 -6.07
CA GLU A 145 11.71 13.40 -5.31
C GLU A 145 10.55 13.50 -4.31
N LYS A 146 9.32 13.21 -4.76
CA LYS A 146 8.11 13.27 -3.92
C LYS A 146 8.11 12.20 -2.82
N LEU A 147 8.59 11.01 -3.13
CA LEU A 147 8.60 9.88 -2.19
C LEU A 147 9.75 9.99 -1.19
N SER A 148 10.93 10.44 -1.62
CA SER A 148 12.15 10.44 -0.81
C SER A 148 12.05 11.26 0.48
N VAL A 149 11.19 12.28 0.53
CA VAL A 149 10.98 13.12 1.73
C VAL A 149 10.48 12.33 2.94
N TYR A 150 9.87 11.16 2.72
CA TYR A 150 9.39 10.29 3.79
C TYR A 150 10.49 9.38 4.36
N PHE A 151 11.67 9.39 3.76
CA PHE A 151 12.79 8.51 4.13
C PHE A 151 14.02 9.27 4.64
N SER A 152 13.89 10.54 4.84
CA SER A 152 14.96 11.42 5.34
C SER A 152 14.87 11.68 6.85
#